data_e51e260218647e57c40fa21cdef36f1f
#
_entry.id   e51e260218647e57c40fa21cdef36f1f
#
_cell.length_a   1.000
_cell.length_b   1.000
_cell.length_c   1.000
_cell.angle_alpha   90.00
_cell.angle_beta   90.00
_cell.angle_gamma   90.00
#
_symmetry.space_group_name_H-M   'P 1'
#
loop_
_entity.id
_entity.type
_entity.pdbx_description
1 polymer ?
#
loop_
_entity_poly.entity_id
_entity_poly.type
_entity_poly.pdbx_seq_one_letter_code
_entity_poly.pdbx_strand_id
1 'polypeptide(L)'
;MSKIVVIGAGAMGTAFAFPCFDNNHDINILGTHLENDFIDSVLKNRRLHPALNTNIPEGINLIKFEKLETVLNKNIDLIVLGISSKGIEWVADQLYQVYKDKKLPQLLMLTKGLSIYKNNYELLVDKLERLLTAKGIKEVNISAVGGPCLATGLANRVHSSVIIANKDISISKKIANLLKTNYYHTSYSDDLN
;
A
#
# COMPACT_ATOMS: atom_id res chain seq x y z
N MET A 1 11.19 -13.01 6.42
CA MET A 1 11.25 -11.53 6.43
C MET A 1 11.06 -11.06 5.00
N SER A 2 10.05 -10.23 4.72
CA SER A 2 9.77 -9.68 3.39
C SER A 2 10.10 -8.20 3.36
N LYS A 3 10.42 -7.67 2.18
CA LYS A 3 10.62 -6.26 1.96
C LYS A 3 9.34 -5.63 1.41
N ILE A 4 8.75 -4.72 2.18
CA ILE A 4 7.47 -4.07 1.86
C ILE A 4 7.69 -2.57 1.71
N VAL A 5 7.17 -2.01 0.62
CA VAL A 5 7.16 -0.57 0.39
C VAL A 5 5.71 -0.08 0.41
N VAL A 6 5.41 0.85 1.29
CA VAL A 6 4.11 1.54 1.33
C VAL A 6 4.26 2.88 0.61
N ILE A 7 3.56 3.09 -0.48
CA ILE A 7 3.51 4.38 -1.19
C ILE A 7 2.36 5.20 -0.61
N GLY A 8 2.71 6.32 0.00
CA GLY A 8 1.81 7.21 0.70
C GLY A 8 2.03 7.20 2.22
N ALA A 9 2.43 8.35 2.77
CA ALA A 9 2.69 8.56 4.20
C ALA A 9 1.47 9.09 4.95
N GLY A 10 0.29 9.06 4.34
CA GLY A 10 -0.98 9.42 4.97
C GLY A 10 -1.37 8.45 6.09
N ALA A 11 -2.48 8.77 6.80
CA ALA A 11 -2.88 8.02 8.00
C ALA A 11 -3.01 6.51 7.76
N MET A 12 -3.72 6.07 6.69
CA MET A 12 -3.93 4.64 6.44
C MET A 12 -2.66 3.95 5.96
N GLY A 13 -1.86 4.55 5.06
CA GLY A 13 -0.60 3.99 4.61
C GLY A 13 0.37 3.80 5.77
N THR A 14 0.52 4.81 6.62
CA THR A 14 1.36 4.72 7.82
C THR A 14 0.84 3.68 8.81
N ALA A 15 -0.47 3.67 9.12
CA ALA A 15 -1.06 2.71 10.05
C ALA A 15 -0.88 1.25 9.57
N PHE A 16 -0.97 1.02 8.27
CA PHE A 16 -0.76 -0.30 7.67
C PHE A 16 0.67 -0.82 7.83
N ALA A 17 1.65 0.07 7.98
CA ALA A 17 3.03 -0.31 8.23
C ALA A 17 3.23 -0.98 9.60
N PHE A 18 2.36 -0.73 10.60
CA PHE A 18 2.50 -1.27 11.96
C PHE A 18 2.36 -2.80 12.01
N PRO A 19 1.27 -3.44 11.51
CA PRO A 19 1.20 -4.90 11.51
C PRO A 19 2.30 -5.55 10.66
N CYS A 20 2.74 -4.91 9.59
CA CYS A 20 3.88 -5.40 8.81
C CYS A 20 5.18 -5.38 9.62
N PHE A 21 5.43 -4.31 10.37
CA PHE A 21 6.58 -4.16 11.24
C PHE A 21 6.54 -5.15 12.40
N ASP A 22 5.38 -5.30 13.05
CA ASP A 22 5.19 -6.23 14.16
C ASP A 22 5.38 -7.71 13.73
N ASN A 23 5.25 -8.00 12.44
CA ASN A 23 5.59 -9.29 11.82
C ASN A 23 7.07 -9.39 11.37
N ASN A 24 7.93 -8.47 11.81
CA ASN A 24 9.36 -8.44 11.50
C ASN A 24 9.69 -8.35 10.01
N HIS A 25 8.89 -7.60 9.23
CA HIS A 25 9.21 -7.28 7.84
C HIS A 25 10.07 -6.00 7.75
N ASP A 26 10.84 -5.87 6.66
CA ASP A 26 11.56 -4.63 6.31
C ASP A 26 10.59 -3.65 5.66
N ILE A 27 10.26 -2.55 6.36
CA ILE A 27 9.21 -1.62 5.97
C ILE A 27 9.78 -0.26 5.60
N ASN A 28 9.42 0.18 4.40
CA ASN A 28 9.73 1.50 3.90
C ASN A 28 8.42 2.23 3.57
N ILE A 29 8.13 3.33 4.22
CA ILE A 29 7.06 4.26 3.85
C ILE A 29 7.67 5.31 2.92
N LEU A 30 7.23 5.30 1.68
CA LEU A 30 7.66 6.23 0.65
C LEU A 30 6.58 7.27 0.43
N GLY A 31 6.89 8.52 0.71
CA GLY A 31 5.98 9.64 0.50
C GLY A 31 5.69 9.87 -0.98
N THR A 32 4.52 10.43 -1.25
CA THR A 32 4.19 10.99 -2.56
C THR A 32 4.86 12.36 -2.73
N HIS A 33 4.82 12.92 -3.93
CA HIS A 33 5.33 14.27 -4.23
C HIS A 33 4.68 15.39 -3.38
N LEU A 34 3.56 15.11 -2.71
CA LEU A 34 2.85 16.04 -1.83
C LEU A 34 3.22 15.89 -0.35
N GLU A 35 4.06 14.92 0.01
CA GLU A 35 4.25 14.52 1.42
C GLU A 35 5.67 14.76 1.96
N ASN A 36 6.55 15.43 1.21
CA ASN A 36 7.93 15.66 1.65
C ASN A 36 8.01 16.50 2.92
N ASP A 37 7.28 17.64 2.96
CA ASP A 37 7.24 18.51 4.13
C ASP A 37 6.57 17.81 5.32
N PHE A 38 5.57 16.99 5.05
CA PHE A 38 4.92 16.17 6.06
C PHE A 38 5.92 15.16 6.68
N ILE A 39 6.68 14.44 5.86
CA ILE A 39 7.71 13.52 6.34
C ILE A 39 8.75 14.25 7.20
N ASP A 40 9.23 15.41 6.75
CA ASP A 40 10.16 16.24 7.54
C ASP A 40 9.57 16.64 8.89
N SER A 41 8.31 17.04 8.92
CA SER A 41 7.63 17.43 10.14
C SER A 41 7.51 16.27 11.14
N VAL A 42 7.16 15.08 10.63
CA VAL A 42 7.07 13.85 11.44
C VAL A 42 8.43 13.48 12.01
N LEU A 43 9.50 13.50 11.18
CA LEU A 43 10.86 13.18 11.63
C LEU A 43 11.37 14.15 12.70
N LYS A 44 11.09 15.45 12.56
CA LYS A 44 11.44 16.49 13.53
C LYS A 44 10.65 16.37 14.84
N ASN A 45 9.42 15.89 14.81
CA ASN A 45 8.52 15.75 15.95
C ASN A 45 8.52 14.33 16.54
N ARG A 46 9.69 13.78 16.85
CA ARG A 46 9.85 12.44 17.46
C ARG A 46 9.05 11.36 16.75
N ARG A 47 8.91 11.47 15.42
CA ARG A 47 8.15 10.56 14.55
C ARG A 47 6.64 10.49 14.86
N LEU A 48 6.09 11.48 15.55
CA LEU A 48 4.66 11.57 15.84
C LEU A 48 3.87 11.83 14.54
N HIS A 49 3.00 10.91 14.18
CA HIS A 49 2.06 11.10 13.07
C HIS A 49 0.80 11.81 13.58
N PRO A 50 0.52 13.06 13.15
CA PRO A 50 -0.52 13.88 13.78
C PRO A 50 -1.93 13.27 13.66
N ALA A 51 -2.28 12.70 12.51
CA ALA A 51 -3.62 12.10 12.31
C ALA A 51 -3.78 10.74 13.03
N LEU A 52 -2.71 10.05 13.39
CA LEU A 52 -2.75 8.80 14.15
C LEU A 52 -2.59 9.03 15.65
N ASN A 53 -2.08 10.19 16.05
CA ASN A 53 -1.68 10.52 17.41
C ASN A 53 -0.78 9.45 18.04
N THR A 54 0.14 8.92 17.25
CA THR A 54 1.01 7.78 17.60
C THR A 54 2.37 7.95 16.94
N ASN A 55 3.43 7.57 17.63
CA ASN A 55 4.79 7.61 17.10
C ASN A 55 5.02 6.43 16.16
N ILE A 56 5.57 6.71 14.99
CA ILE A 56 5.97 5.66 14.03
C ILE A 56 7.22 4.96 14.58
N PRO A 57 7.22 3.62 14.70
CA PRO A 57 8.38 2.86 15.17
C PRO A 57 9.68 3.21 14.41
N GLU A 58 10.79 3.25 15.12
CA GLU A 58 12.10 3.63 14.53
C GLU A 58 12.57 2.67 13.44
N GLY A 59 12.19 1.41 13.52
CA GLY A 59 12.50 0.39 12.51
C GLY A 59 11.70 0.54 11.19
N ILE A 60 10.71 1.43 11.12
CA ILE A 60 9.99 1.77 9.88
C ILE A 60 10.69 2.95 9.22
N ASN A 61 11.22 2.79 8.01
CA ASN A 61 11.89 3.87 7.30
C ASN A 61 10.87 4.84 6.69
N LEU A 62 11.03 6.15 6.95
CA LEU A 62 10.28 7.23 6.30
C LEU A 62 11.16 7.83 5.21
N ILE A 63 10.71 7.77 3.97
CA ILE A 63 11.50 8.11 2.78
C ILE A 63 10.74 9.13 1.94
N LYS A 64 11.42 10.21 1.55
CA LYS A 64 10.85 11.24 0.70
C LYS A 64 10.72 10.77 -0.75
N PHE A 65 9.84 11.45 -1.49
CA PHE A 65 9.51 11.15 -2.87
C PHE A 65 10.73 11.12 -3.81
N GLU A 66 11.72 12.00 -3.62
CA GLU A 66 12.92 12.05 -4.46
C GLU A 66 13.71 10.74 -4.51
N LYS A 67 13.48 9.86 -3.54
CA LYS A 67 14.10 8.53 -3.49
C LYS A 67 13.23 7.42 -4.09
N LEU A 68 12.07 7.75 -4.69
CA LEU A 68 11.11 6.78 -5.22
C LEU A 68 11.78 5.77 -6.13
N GLU A 69 12.46 6.24 -7.17
CA GLU A 69 13.12 5.37 -8.14
C GLU A 69 14.18 4.47 -7.48
N THR A 70 15.00 5.04 -6.61
CA THR A 70 16.04 4.30 -5.87
C THR A 70 15.44 3.21 -4.98
N VAL A 71 14.31 3.49 -4.32
CA VAL A 71 13.64 2.52 -3.44
C VAL A 71 12.97 1.44 -4.27
N LEU A 72 12.21 1.80 -5.31
CA LEU A 72 11.46 0.86 -6.13
C LEU A 72 12.35 0.04 -7.08
N ASN A 73 13.62 0.44 -7.28
CA ASN A 73 14.59 -0.37 -8.02
C ASN A 73 15.21 -1.51 -7.20
N LYS A 74 14.96 -1.57 -5.89
CA LYS A 74 15.41 -2.69 -5.04
C LYS A 74 14.52 -3.91 -5.25
N ASN A 75 14.97 -5.07 -4.75
CA ASN A 75 14.12 -6.26 -4.70
C ASN A 75 13.00 -6.05 -3.65
N ILE A 76 11.77 -5.96 -4.09
CA ILE A 76 10.58 -5.72 -3.26
C ILE A 76 9.62 -6.88 -3.42
N ASP A 77 9.10 -7.39 -2.30
CA ASP A 77 8.12 -8.49 -2.30
C ASP A 77 6.68 -7.98 -2.45
N LEU A 78 6.39 -6.79 -1.87
CA LEU A 78 5.05 -6.21 -1.88
C LEU A 78 5.12 -4.67 -1.93
N ILE A 79 4.40 -4.07 -2.85
CA ILE A 79 4.12 -2.63 -2.87
C ILE A 79 2.68 -2.41 -2.39
N VAL A 80 2.54 -1.62 -1.34
CA VAL A 80 1.25 -1.25 -0.76
C VAL A 80 0.90 0.17 -1.19
N LEU A 81 -0.29 0.36 -1.72
CA LEU A 81 -0.78 1.65 -2.21
C LEU A 81 -1.67 2.30 -1.16
N GLY A 82 -1.09 3.18 -0.34
CA GLY A 82 -1.74 3.96 0.71
C GLY A 82 -2.12 5.38 0.25
N ILE A 83 -2.41 5.56 -1.02
CA ILE A 83 -2.75 6.84 -1.67
C ILE A 83 -4.26 7.07 -1.73
N SER A 84 -4.70 8.29 -2.03
CA SER A 84 -6.11 8.58 -2.29
C SER A 84 -6.55 8.09 -3.70
N SER A 85 -7.86 7.96 -3.94
CA SER A 85 -8.40 7.61 -5.27
C SER A 85 -7.94 8.57 -6.39
N LYS A 86 -7.69 9.84 -6.05
CA LYS A 86 -7.15 10.84 -6.99
C LYS A 86 -5.70 10.57 -7.38
N GLY A 87 -4.96 9.80 -6.59
CA GLY A 87 -3.55 9.46 -6.85
C GLY A 87 -3.35 8.23 -7.75
N ILE A 88 -4.42 7.52 -8.15
CA ILE A 88 -4.31 6.27 -8.92
C ILE A 88 -3.59 6.48 -10.28
N GLU A 89 -3.91 7.54 -11.00
CA GLU A 89 -3.26 7.84 -12.29
C GLU A 89 -1.79 8.20 -12.08
N TRP A 90 -1.51 9.04 -11.09
CA TRP A 90 -0.15 9.40 -10.72
C TRP A 90 0.68 8.17 -10.36
N VAL A 91 0.18 7.27 -9.51
CA VAL A 91 0.95 6.08 -9.10
C VAL A 91 1.15 5.11 -10.26
N ALA A 92 0.17 5.01 -11.19
CA ALA A 92 0.34 4.23 -12.43
C ALA A 92 1.52 4.75 -13.27
N ASP A 93 1.67 6.09 -13.37
CA ASP A 93 2.81 6.71 -14.06
C ASP A 93 4.12 6.41 -13.35
N GLN A 94 4.18 6.54 -12.02
CA GLN A 94 5.40 6.26 -11.26
C GLN A 94 5.82 4.78 -11.38
N LEU A 95 4.88 3.85 -11.23
CA LEU A 95 5.14 2.42 -11.37
C LEU A 95 5.60 2.08 -12.79
N TYR A 96 4.99 2.66 -13.82
CA TYR A 96 5.42 2.46 -15.20
C TYR A 96 6.86 2.92 -15.43
N GLN A 97 7.23 4.12 -14.98
CA GLN A 97 8.59 4.63 -15.15
C GLN A 97 9.65 3.67 -14.60
N VAL A 98 9.35 3.02 -13.47
CA VAL A 98 10.28 2.11 -12.80
C VAL A 98 10.22 0.69 -13.38
N TYR A 99 9.04 0.21 -13.77
CA TYR A 99 8.82 -1.22 -14.07
C TYR A 99 8.54 -1.54 -15.55
N LYS A 100 8.64 -0.57 -16.47
CA LYS A 100 8.41 -0.80 -17.90
C LYS A 100 9.28 -1.91 -18.52
N ASP A 101 10.52 -2.08 -18.02
CA ASP A 101 11.50 -3.03 -18.54
C ASP A 101 11.79 -4.18 -17.54
N LYS A 102 11.01 -4.31 -16.47
CA LYS A 102 11.21 -5.36 -15.46
C LYS A 102 9.88 -5.80 -14.83
N LYS A 103 9.91 -6.92 -14.12
CA LYS A 103 8.72 -7.46 -13.46
C LYS A 103 8.23 -6.53 -12.37
N LEU A 104 6.92 -6.21 -12.41
CA LEU A 104 6.22 -5.48 -11.34
C LEU A 104 6.03 -6.41 -10.13
N PRO A 105 6.39 -5.97 -8.90
CA PRO A 105 6.07 -6.71 -7.68
C PRO A 105 4.56 -6.87 -7.47
N GLN A 106 4.18 -7.70 -6.50
CA GLN A 106 2.78 -7.77 -6.06
C GLN A 106 2.32 -6.40 -5.53
N LEU A 107 1.13 -5.99 -5.93
CA LEU A 107 0.51 -4.76 -5.47
C LEU A 107 -0.61 -5.07 -4.47
N LEU A 108 -0.72 -4.26 -3.42
CA LEU A 108 -1.85 -4.29 -2.49
C LEU A 108 -2.45 -2.90 -2.37
N MET A 109 -3.71 -2.74 -2.75
CA MET A 109 -4.42 -1.47 -2.69
C MET A 109 -5.19 -1.34 -1.38
N LEU A 110 -4.92 -0.28 -0.61
CA LEU A 110 -5.69 0.07 0.59
C LEU A 110 -6.87 0.99 0.25
N THR A 111 -6.78 1.69 -0.86
CA THR A 111 -7.78 2.66 -1.32
C THR A 111 -9.04 1.93 -1.77
N LYS A 112 -10.17 2.34 -1.21
CA LYS A 112 -11.49 1.79 -1.52
C LYS A 112 -12.29 2.77 -2.38
N GLY A 113 -13.21 2.25 -3.18
CA GLY A 113 -14.13 3.06 -3.97
C GLY A 113 -14.21 2.64 -5.43
N LEU A 114 -14.99 3.42 -6.14
CA LEU A 114 -15.30 3.23 -7.56
C LEU A 114 -14.81 4.42 -8.38
N SER A 115 -14.50 4.18 -9.63
CA SER A 115 -14.34 5.20 -10.66
C SER A 115 -15.36 4.96 -11.79
N ILE A 116 -15.40 5.87 -12.75
CA ILE A 116 -16.26 5.77 -13.94
C ILE A 116 -15.38 5.62 -15.15
N TYR A 117 -15.64 4.58 -15.94
CA TYR A 117 -15.00 4.34 -17.23
C TYR A 117 -16.04 3.93 -18.26
N LYS A 118 -16.09 4.65 -19.41
CA LYS A 118 -17.06 4.41 -20.50
C LYS A 118 -18.51 4.32 -20.00
N ASN A 119 -18.91 5.24 -19.10
CA ASN A 119 -20.24 5.31 -18.47
C ASN A 119 -20.60 4.12 -17.54
N ASN A 120 -19.64 3.28 -17.17
CA ASN A 120 -19.82 2.20 -16.20
C ASN A 120 -18.97 2.42 -14.97
N TYR A 121 -19.43 1.90 -13.82
CA TYR A 121 -18.61 1.84 -12.63
C TYR A 121 -17.50 0.80 -12.82
N GLU A 122 -16.28 1.15 -12.39
CA GLU A 122 -15.15 0.23 -12.30
C GLU A 122 -14.53 0.29 -10.91
N LEU A 123 -14.01 -0.82 -10.39
CA LEU A 123 -13.22 -0.84 -9.17
C LEU A 123 -11.90 -0.09 -9.37
N LEU A 124 -11.37 0.52 -8.30
CA LEU A 124 -10.07 1.20 -8.40
C LEU A 124 -8.92 0.25 -8.71
N VAL A 125 -9.02 -1.03 -8.34
CA VAL A 125 -8.08 -2.08 -8.75
C VAL A 125 -8.11 -2.30 -10.26
N ASP A 126 -9.31 -2.38 -10.87
CA ASP A 126 -9.46 -2.55 -12.32
C ASP A 126 -8.99 -1.29 -13.07
N LYS A 127 -9.26 -0.10 -12.52
CA LYS A 127 -8.70 1.16 -13.06
C LYS A 127 -7.18 1.11 -13.12
N LEU A 128 -6.52 0.73 -12.02
CA LEU A 128 -5.06 0.69 -11.98
C LEU A 128 -4.52 -0.40 -12.92
N GLU A 129 -5.12 -1.60 -12.94
CA GLU A 129 -4.74 -2.69 -13.85
C GLU A 129 -4.84 -2.22 -15.31
N ARG A 130 -5.94 -1.59 -15.69
CA ARG A 130 -6.17 -1.04 -17.04
C ARG A 130 -5.12 0.02 -17.40
N LEU A 131 -4.80 0.94 -16.51
CA LEU A 131 -3.81 1.99 -16.73
C LEU A 131 -2.41 1.42 -16.93
N LEU A 132 -1.99 0.48 -16.10
CA LEU A 132 -0.67 -0.17 -16.21
C LEU A 132 -0.56 -1.02 -17.48
N THR A 133 -1.60 -1.79 -17.80
CA THR A 133 -1.66 -2.60 -19.03
C THR A 133 -1.64 -1.72 -20.28
N ALA A 134 -2.39 -0.62 -20.28
CA ALA A 134 -2.39 0.33 -21.41
C ALA A 134 -1.01 0.99 -21.64
N LYS A 135 -0.20 1.09 -20.61
CA LYS A 135 1.21 1.57 -20.66
C LYS A 135 2.20 0.48 -21.09
N GLY A 136 1.78 -0.78 -21.17
CA GLY A 136 2.61 -1.89 -21.65
C GLY A 136 3.16 -2.81 -20.54
N ILE A 137 2.76 -2.64 -19.28
CA ILE A 137 3.09 -3.62 -18.22
C ILE A 137 2.30 -4.91 -18.49
N LYS A 138 3.01 -6.02 -18.70
CA LYS A 138 2.39 -7.28 -19.16
C LYS A 138 1.72 -8.10 -18.06
N GLU A 139 2.31 -8.10 -16.86
CA GLU A 139 1.83 -8.89 -15.72
C GLU A 139 1.49 -7.94 -14.57
N VAL A 140 0.22 -7.65 -14.39
CA VAL A 140 -0.27 -6.80 -13.33
C VAL A 140 -1.06 -7.64 -12.34
N ASN A 141 -0.54 -7.78 -11.12
CA ASN A 141 -1.19 -8.49 -10.04
C ASN A 141 -1.52 -7.50 -8.90
N ILE A 142 -2.79 -7.20 -8.73
CA ILE A 142 -3.28 -6.27 -7.73
C ILE A 142 -4.23 -6.98 -6.79
N SER A 143 -3.93 -6.91 -5.49
CA SER A 143 -4.85 -7.31 -4.43
C SER A 143 -5.49 -6.07 -3.81
N ALA A 144 -6.65 -6.24 -3.19
CA ALA A 144 -7.34 -5.20 -2.45
C ALA A 144 -7.57 -5.60 -0.98
N VAL A 145 -7.64 -4.60 -0.10
CA VAL A 145 -8.06 -4.80 1.29
C VAL A 145 -9.52 -4.39 1.43
N GLY A 146 -10.38 -5.32 1.81
CA GLY A 146 -11.79 -5.09 2.16
C GLY A 146 -12.01 -5.14 3.68
N GLY A 147 -13.11 -4.53 4.15
CA GLY A 147 -13.53 -4.61 5.55
C GLY A 147 -13.29 -3.33 6.37
N PRO A 148 -13.88 -3.27 7.59
CA PRO A 148 -13.80 -2.13 8.48
C PRO A 148 -12.44 -2.11 9.18
N CYS A 149 -11.63 -1.10 8.89
CA CYS A 149 -10.36 -0.86 9.57
C CYS A 149 -10.09 0.65 9.60
N LEU A 150 -10.05 1.21 10.81
CA LEU A 150 -9.72 2.60 11.02
C LEU A 150 -8.20 2.75 11.23
N ALA A 151 -7.60 3.74 10.60
CA ALA A 151 -6.15 3.98 10.67
C ALA A 151 -5.66 4.17 12.11
N THR A 152 -6.36 4.99 12.91
CA THR A 152 -6.02 5.21 14.32
C THR A 152 -6.13 3.93 15.16
N GLY A 153 -7.17 3.11 14.92
CA GLY A 153 -7.31 1.81 15.58
C GLY A 153 -6.16 0.87 15.23
N LEU A 154 -5.83 0.76 13.95
CA LEU A 154 -4.74 -0.12 13.48
C LEU A 154 -3.38 0.29 14.04
N ALA A 155 -3.05 1.58 14.04
CA ALA A 155 -1.80 2.10 14.61
C ALA A 155 -1.70 1.86 16.12
N ASN A 156 -2.84 1.83 16.84
CA ASN A 156 -2.92 1.51 18.26
C ASN A 156 -3.14 0.01 18.55
N ARG A 157 -2.98 -0.85 17.53
CA ARG A 157 -3.12 -2.32 17.64
C ARG A 157 -4.48 -2.78 18.14
N VAL A 158 -5.52 -1.99 17.85
CA VAL A 158 -6.92 -2.39 18.11
C VAL A 158 -7.30 -3.51 17.15
N HIS A 159 -7.93 -4.56 17.67
CA HIS A 159 -8.34 -5.71 16.87
C HIS A 159 -9.19 -5.29 15.68
N SER A 160 -8.76 -5.67 14.51
CA SER A 160 -9.40 -5.38 13.22
C SER A 160 -9.44 -6.65 12.37
N SER A 161 -10.53 -6.86 11.65
CA SER A 161 -10.69 -7.97 10.71
C SER A 161 -10.88 -7.44 9.30
N VAL A 162 -10.09 -7.94 8.37
CA VAL A 162 -10.13 -7.55 6.96
C VAL A 162 -10.03 -8.77 6.04
N ILE A 163 -10.42 -8.58 4.80
CA ILE A 163 -10.26 -9.56 3.72
C ILE A 163 -9.21 -9.02 2.75
N ILE A 164 -8.29 -9.87 2.36
CA ILE A 164 -7.40 -9.65 1.23
C ILE A 164 -8.00 -10.35 0.02
N ALA A 165 -8.35 -9.59 -1.00
CA ALA A 165 -8.95 -10.14 -2.22
C ALA A 165 -7.99 -10.03 -3.41
N ASN A 166 -7.96 -11.07 -4.26
CA ASN A 166 -7.21 -11.10 -5.52
C ASN A 166 -7.85 -12.12 -6.44
N LYS A 167 -7.89 -11.89 -7.74
CA LYS A 167 -8.38 -12.86 -8.77
C LYS A 167 -7.70 -14.23 -8.65
N ASP A 168 -6.45 -14.28 -8.16
CA ASP A 168 -5.74 -15.51 -7.79
C ASP A 168 -5.79 -15.71 -6.28
N ILE A 169 -6.55 -16.71 -5.83
CA ILE A 169 -6.71 -17.08 -4.42
C ILE A 169 -5.38 -17.42 -3.72
N SER A 170 -4.40 -17.92 -4.47
CA SER A 170 -3.09 -18.25 -3.91
C SER A 170 -2.31 -17.01 -3.51
N ILE A 171 -2.46 -15.93 -4.28
CA ILE A 171 -1.85 -14.62 -4.01
C ILE A 171 -2.53 -13.96 -2.81
N SER A 172 -3.87 -13.90 -2.79
CA SER A 172 -4.60 -13.33 -1.65
C SER A 172 -4.28 -14.05 -0.35
N LYS A 173 -4.22 -15.39 -0.36
CA LYS A 173 -3.82 -16.22 0.78
C LYS A 173 -2.40 -15.94 1.25
N LYS A 174 -1.44 -15.82 0.31
CA LYS A 174 -0.04 -15.49 0.62
C LYS A 174 0.07 -14.14 1.30
N ILE A 175 -0.58 -13.10 0.76
CA ILE A 175 -0.56 -11.76 1.32
C ILE A 175 -1.29 -11.72 2.68
N ALA A 176 -2.46 -12.36 2.82
CA ALA A 176 -3.17 -12.44 4.08
C ALA A 176 -2.30 -13.05 5.19
N ASN A 177 -1.62 -14.16 4.92
CA ASN A 177 -0.73 -14.80 5.88
C ASN A 177 0.50 -13.93 6.24
N LEU A 178 1.02 -13.15 5.28
CA LEU A 178 2.14 -12.23 5.50
C LEU A 178 1.76 -11.10 6.46
N LEU A 179 0.51 -10.64 6.42
CA LEU A 179 0.03 -9.47 7.16
C LEU A 179 -0.59 -9.81 8.53
N LYS A 180 -0.96 -11.06 8.76
CA LYS A 180 -1.71 -11.51 9.94
C LYS A 180 -0.91 -11.31 11.22
N THR A 181 -1.49 -10.61 12.21
CA THR A 181 -0.97 -10.49 13.58
C THR A 181 -2.00 -10.96 14.60
N ASN A 182 -1.70 -10.84 15.89
CA ASN A 182 -2.67 -11.12 16.97
C ASN A 182 -3.81 -10.09 17.06
N TYR A 183 -3.68 -8.93 16.41
CA TYR A 183 -4.69 -7.86 16.38
C TYR A 183 -5.18 -7.51 14.97
N TYR A 184 -4.43 -7.85 13.91
CA TYR A 184 -4.82 -7.66 12.52
C TYR A 184 -5.18 -9.00 11.91
N HIS A 185 -6.48 -9.32 11.95
CA HIS A 185 -7.02 -10.61 11.51
C HIS A 185 -7.33 -10.53 10.02
N THR A 186 -6.58 -11.26 9.22
CA THR A 186 -6.74 -11.29 7.76
C THR A 186 -7.34 -12.60 7.32
N SER A 187 -8.40 -12.54 6.52
CA SER A 187 -8.91 -13.61 5.68
C SER A 187 -8.58 -13.34 4.21
N TYR A 188 -8.94 -14.24 3.31
CA TYR A 188 -8.64 -14.09 1.89
C TYR A 188 -9.81 -14.53 1.02
N SER A 189 -9.92 -13.94 -0.17
CA SER A 189 -10.95 -14.23 -1.19
C SER A 189 -10.36 -14.11 -2.59
N ASP A 190 -11.01 -14.78 -3.54
CA ASP A 190 -10.81 -14.58 -4.98
C ASP A 190 -11.80 -13.56 -5.58
N ASP A 191 -12.76 -13.10 -4.80
CA ASP A 191 -13.73 -12.08 -5.19
C ASP A 191 -13.26 -10.68 -4.80
N LEU A 192 -13.09 -9.80 -5.78
CA LEU A 192 -12.72 -8.39 -5.63
C LEU A 192 -13.92 -7.44 -5.53
N ASN A 193 -15.17 -7.94 -5.76
CA ASN A 193 -16.40 -7.15 -5.75
C ASN A 193 -17.00 -6.97 -4.35
#